data_ca71108be8a00f711fb5f240bc018959
#
_entry.id   ca71108be8a00f711fb5f240bc018959
#
_cell.length_a   1.000
_cell.length_b   1.000
_cell.length_c   1.000
_cell.angle_alpha   90.00
_cell.angle_beta   90.00
_cell.angle_gamma   90.00
#
_symmetry.space_group_name_H-M   'P 1'
#
loop_
_entity.id
_entity.type
_entity.pdbx_description
1 polymer ?
#
loop_
_entity_poly.entity_id
_entity_poly.type
_entity_poly.pdbx_seq_one_letter_code
_entity_poly.pdbx_strand_id
1 'polypeptide(L)'
;MKFIDLACQQTRIRKQLEANLLGVLDHGHYVMGPEIAKLEELLADFVGAKHAVSCASGTDALLMALMAYGAGPGDAVFTTPFTFIATAEVIQLIGATPVFVDIDPVTFNIDPAKLLTAIRALNARNASMHPLPAGFQNLRPKAVITVDLFGLPADYAAINPLAEREGLVVIEDAAQSFGAQYHGKRACSLAAVGCTSFFPAKPLGGYGDGGMCFADDDSLADVLRSIRVHGKGLDKYDNIRIGINGRLDTLQAAVLLAKFSVFHEEITLRQKVATLYNQFITEKTNFTAPPIPMDSTSIWA
;
A
#
# COMPACT_ATOMS: atom_id res chain seq x y z
N MET A 1 8.10 -21.48 19.01
CA MET A 1 7.33 -20.23 18.85
C MET A 1 7.12 -20.01 17.37
N LYS A 2 5.89 -19.75 16.93
CA LYS A 2 5.62 -19.39 15.53
C LYS A 2 5.91 -17.89 15.36
N PHE A 3 6.48 -17.49 14.21
CA PHE A 3 6.77 -16.09 13.92
C PHE A 3 5.45 -15.27 13.83
N ILE A 4 4.46 -15.83 13.13
CA ILE A 4 3.08 -15.31 13.10
C ILE A 4 2.16 -16.47 13.45
N ASP A 5 1.36 -16.33 14.52
CA ASP A 5 0.40 -17.35 14.95
C ASP A 5 -1.03 -16.99 14.57
N LEU A 6 -1.37 -17.20 13.29
CA LEU A 6 -2.72 -16.97 12.78
C LEU A 6 -3.77 -17.87 13.47
N ALA A 7 -3.38 -19.04 13.97
CA ALA A 7 -4.31 -19.94 14.67
C ALA A 7 -4.76 -19.35 16.02
N CYS A 8 -3.85 -18.69 16.73
CA CYS A 8 -4.17 -18.01 17.97
C CYS A 8 -5.17 -16.87 17.73
N GLN A 9 -4.92 -16.02 16.73
CA GLN A 9 -5.85 -14.96 16.33
C GLN A 9 -7.22 -15.54 15.91
N GLN A 10 -7.22 -16.59 15.09
CA GLN A 10 -8.44 -17.25 14.61
C GLN A 10 -9.32 -17.73 15.76
N THR A 11 -8.72 -18.30 16.83
CA THR A 11 -9.47 -18.79 17.99
C THR A 11 -10.31 -17.68 18.62
N ARG A 12 -9.79 -16.45 18.68
CA ARG A 12 -10.47 -15.29 19.27
C ARG A 12 -11.69 -14.85 18.47
N ILE A 13 -11.66 -14.98 17.15
CA ILE A 13 -12.71 -14.52 16.23
C ILE A 13 -13.52 -15.67 15.60
N ARG A 14 -13.30 -16.91 16.02
CA ARG A 14 -13.78 -18.13 15.35
C ARG A 14 -15.28 -18.09 15.08
N LYS A 15 -16.10 -17.74 16.07
CA LYS A 15 -17.56 -17.68 15.93
C LYS A 15 -18.01 -16.66 14.87
N GLN A 16 -17.43 -15.47 14.89
CA GLN A 16 -17.76 -14.42 13.90
C GLN A 16 -17.27 -14.80 12.50
N LEU A 17 -16.09 -15.38 12.42
CA LEU A 17 -15.50 -15.83 11.17
C LEU A 17 -16.38 -16.90 10.50
N GLU A 18 -16.82 -17.93 11.25
CA GLU A 18 -17.70 -18.98 10.74
C GLU A 18 -19.06 -18.40 10.30
N ALA A 19 -19.65 -17.51 11.08
CA ALA A 19 -20.92 -16.88 10.72
C ALA A 19 -20.80 -16.07 9.42
N ASN A 20 -19.72 -15.28 9.26
CA ASN A 20 -19.50 -14.50 8.04
C ASN A 20 -19.30 -15.40 6.81
N LEU A 21 -18.50 -16.47 6.94
CA LEU A 21 -18.24 -17.42 5.83
C LEU A 21 -19.49 -18.18 5.43
N LEU A 22 -20.30 -18.66 6.41
CA LEU A 22 -21.56 -19.33 6.14
C LEU A 22 -22.55 -18.38 5.45
N GLY A 23 -22.60 -17.12 5.86
CA GLY A 23 -23.43 -16.10 5.18
C GLY A 23 -23.08 -15.97 3.69
N VAL A 24 -21.80 -16.00 3.32
CA VAL A 24 -21.38 -15.99 1.89
C VAL A 24 -21.84 -17.26 1.17
N LEU A 25 -21.76 -18.43 1.83
CA LEU A 25 -22.24 -19.69 1.24
C LEU A 25 -23.77 -19.68 1.05
N ASP A 26 -24.51 -19.10 2.01
CA ASP A 26 -25.97 -19.06 1.99
C ASP A 26 -26.50 -18.20 0.83
N HIS A 27 -25.91 -17.01 0.57
CA HIS A 27 -26.35 -16.16 -0.55
C HIS A 27 -25.66 -16.45 -1.88
N GLY A 28 -24.52 -17.14 -1.91
CA GLY A 28 -23.84 -17.60 -3.11
C GLY A 28 -23.19 -16.53 -4.00
N HIS A 29 -23.05 -15.28 -3.53
CA HIS A 29 -22.38 -14.20 -4.28
C HIS A 29 -20.88 -14.19 -3.99
N TYR A 30 -20.13 -15.09 -4.61
CA TYR A 30 -18.69 -15.28 -4.35
C TYR A 30 -17.78 -14.19 -4.93
N VAL A 31 -18.28 -13.43 -5.92
CA VAL A 31 -17.56 -12.34 -6.58
C VAL A 31 -18.37 -11.06 -6.46
N MET A 32 -17.78 -10.00 -5.93
CA MET A 32 -18.43 -8.70 -5.70
C MET A 32 -19.74 -8.81 -4.88
N GLY A 33 -19.76 -9.70 -3.87
CA GLY A 33 -20.84 -9.83 -2.91
C GLY A 33 -20.94 -8.64 -1.95
N PRO A 34 -21.98 -8.60 -1.10
CA PRO A 34 -22.24 -7.47 -0.20
C PRO A 34 -21.12 -7.21 0.81
N GLU A 35 -20.34 -8.22 1.18
CA GLU A 35 -19.16 -8.10 2.07
C GLU A 35 -18.08 -7.21 1.48
N ILE A 36 -17.95 -7.14 0.14
CA ILE A 36 -17.00 -6.28 -0.53
C ILE A 36 -17.34 -4.81 -0.26
N ALA A 37 -18.58 -4.40 -0.52
CA ALA A 37 -19.01 -3.02 -0.29
C ALA A 37 -18.89 -2.63 1.19
N LYS A 38 -19.30 -3.52 2.10
CA LYS A 38 -19.17 -3.32 3.54
C LYS A 38 -17.73 -3.18 4.01
N LEU A 39 -16.81 -3.98 3.45
CA LEU A 39 -15.38 -3.90 3.76
C LEU A 39 -14.79 -2.60 3.23
N GLU A 40 -15.12 -2.20 1.99
CA GLU A 40 -14.64 -0.96 1.37
C GLU A 40 -15.08 0.25 2.20
N GLU A 41 -16.35 0.35 2.57
CA GLU A 41 -16.87 1.42 3.43
C GLU A 41 -16.15 1.47 4.80
N LEU A 42 -16.07 0.32 5.48
CA LEU A 42 -15.46 0.21 6.80
C LEU A 42 -13.97 0.61 6.80
N LEU A 43 -13.22 0.20 5.79
CA LEU A 43 -11.80 0.50 5.71
C LEU A 43 -11.52 1.92 5.18
N ALA A 44 -12.38 2.48 4.32
CA ALA A 44 -12.33 3.89 3.94
C ALA A 44 -12.50 4.79 5.18
N ASP A 45 -13.53 4.54 5.99
CA ASP A 45 -13.75 5.25 7.25
C ASP A 45 -12.58 5.12 8.21
N PHE A 46 -12.02 3.91 8.33
CA PHE A 46 -10.89 3.65 9.22
C PHE A 46 -9.65 4.46 8.84
N VAL A 47 -9.29 4.56 7.57
CA VAL A 47 -8.11 5.30 7.13
C VAL A 47 -8.39 6.80 6.95
N GLY A 48 -9.67 7.19 6.87
CA GLY A 48 -10.10 8.57 6.62
C GLY A 48 -10.01 8.97 5.15
N ALA A 49 -10.12 8.00 4.22
CA ALA A 49 -10.22 8.25 2.79
C ALA A 49 -11.69 8.25 2.33
N LYS A 50 -11.99 8.98 1.26
CA LYS A 50 -13.34 9.02 0.70
C LYS A 50 -13.76 7.72 0.02
N HIS A 51 -12.80 7.04 -0.62
CA HIS A 51 -13.02 5.81 -1.36
C HIS A 51 -12.02 4.74 -1.00
N ALA A 52 -12.52 3.50 -0.94
CA ALA A 52 -11.71 2.30 -0.95
C ALA A 52 -12.14 1.42 -2.14
N VAL A 53 -11.19 0.81 -2.82
CA VAL A 53 -11.41 -0.09 -3.95
C VAL A 53 -10.60 -1.35 -3.69
N SER A 54 -11.27 -2.40 -3.25
CA SER A 54 -10.65 -3.69 -2.96
C SER A 54 -10.13 -4.36 -4.25
N CYS A 55 -9.05 -5.11 -4.14
CA CYS A 55 -8.43 -5.81 -5.28
C CYS A 55 -7.82 -7.15 -4.86
N ALA A 56 -7.32 -7.92 -5.85
CA ALA A 56 -6.89 -9.29 -5.64
C ALA A 56 -5.57 -9.42 -4.86
N SER A 57 -4.73 -8.38 -4.83
CA SER A 57 -3.47 -8.38 -4.07
C SER A 57 -2.93 -6.96 -3.86
N GLY A 58 -1.94 -6.80 -2.97
CA GLY A 58 -1.20 -5.55 -2.86
C GLY A 58 -0.42 -5.19 -4.14
N THR A 59 0.05 -6.20 -4.87
CA THR A 59 0.68 -6.03 -6.19
C THR A 59 -0.31 -5.45 -7.19
N ASP A 60 -1.55 -5.98 -7.24
CA ASP A 60 -2.62 -5.43 -8.08
C ASP A 60 -3.01 -4.01 -7.67
N ALA A 61 -2.99 -3.68 -6.38
CA ALA A 61 -3.27 -2.32 -5.92
C ALA A 61 -2.27 -1.31 -6.52
N LEU A 62 -0.97 -1.60 -6.44
CA LEU A 62 0.09 -0.76 -7.03
C LEU A 62 -0.02 -0.71 -8.57
N LEU A 63 -0.25 -1.86 -9.20
CA LEU A 63 -0.43 -1.95 -10.65
C LEU A 63 -1.63 -1.12 -11.11
N MET A 64 -2.77 -1.25 -10.45
CA MET A 64 -3.99 -0.49 -10.74
C MET A 64 -3.78 1.02 -10.57
N ALA A 65 -3.05 1.43 -9.53
CA ALA A 65 -2.71 2.84 -9.31
C ALA A 65 -1.85 3.39 -10.47
N LEU A 66 -0.81 2.69 -10.89
CA LEU A 66 0.02 3.09 -12.03
C LEU A 66 -0.78 3.13 -13.35
N MET A 67 -1.64 2.13 -13.58
CA MET A 67 -2.53 2.09 -14.74
C MET A 67 -3.52 3.27 -14.74
N ALA A 68 -4.09 3.62 -13.58
CA ALA A 68 -5.04 4.72 -13.45
C ALA A 68 -4.41 6.07 -13.77
N TYR A 69 -3.14 6.26 -13.43
CA TYR A 69 -2.38 7.46 -13.81
C TYR A 69 -1.75 7.38 -15.19
N GLY A 70 -2.01 6.32 -15.97
CA GLY A 70 -1.53 6.14 -17.34
C GLY A 70 -0.01 6.06 -17.44
N ALA A 71 0.66 5.50 -16.44
CA ALA A 71 2.08 5.21 -16.51
C ALA A 71 2.36 4.08 -17.51
N GLY A 72 3.48 4.17 -18.24
CA GLY A 72 3.81 3.19 -19.27
C GLY A 72 5.18 3.42 -19.92
N PRO A 73 5.39 2.87 -21.14
CA PRO A 73 6.68 3.00 -21.84
C PRO A 73 7.11 4.47 -22.00
N GLY A 74 8.37 4.75 -21.68
CA GLY A 74 8.93 6.11 -21.71
C GLY A 74 8.72 6.90 -20.40
N ASP A 75 7.99 6.36 -19.44
CA ASP A 75 7.85 6.96 -18.12
C ASP A 75 8.89 6.41 -17.13
N ALA A 76 9.41 7.28 -16.28
CA ALA A 76 10.23 6.93 -15.12
C ALA A 76 9.39 7.01 -13.85
N VAL A 77 9.41 5.95 -13.06
CA VAL A 77 8.79 5.90 -11.73
C VAL A 77 9.89 5.75 -10.69
N PHE A 78 9.96 6.72 -9.77
CA PHE A 78 10.97 6.71 -8.69
C PHE A 78 10.49 5.82 -7.55
N THR A 79 11.40 5.02 -6.99
CA THR A 79 11.13 4.21 -5.79
C THR A 79 12.44 3.83 -5.10
N THR A 80 12.37 3.17 -3.96
CA THR A 80 13.54 2.67 -3.24
C THR A 80 13.91 1.24 -3.65
N PRO A 81 15.20 0.85 -3.65
CA PRO A 81 15.60 -0.55 -3.82
C PRO A 81 15.39 -1.39 -2.55
N PHE A 82 15.21 -0.74 -1.39
CA PHE A 82 14.99 -1.41 -0.11
C PHE A 82 13.49 -1.59 0.15
N THR A 83 12.92 -2.59 -0.51
CA THR A 83 11.49 -2.90 -0.50
C THR A 83 11.24 -4.35 -0.89
N PHE A 84 9.99 -4.79 -0.82
CA PHE A 84 9.57 -6.03 -1.48
C PHE A 84 9.53 -5.82 -2.99
N ILE A 85 9.86 -6.85 -3.75
CA ILE A 85 10.03 -6.78 -5.21
C ILE A 85 8.81 -6.20 -5.94
N ALA A 86 7.59 -6.41 -5.41
CA ALA A 86 6.35 -5.95 -6.03
C ALA A 86 6.35 -4.46 -6.37
N THR A 87 6.94 -3.62 -5.50
CA THR A 87 7.03 -2.18 -5.73
C THR A 87 7.76 -1.82 -7.04
N ALA A 88 8.81 -2.56 -7.37
CA ALA A 88 9.59 -2.34 -8.60
C ALA A 88 9.04 -3.14 -9.79
N GLU A 89 8.55 -4.37 -9.56
CA GLU A 89 8.08 -5.23 -10.66
C GLU A 89 6.82 -4.67 -11.34
N VAL A 90 5.89 -4.04 -10.60
CA VAL A 90 4.69 -3.42 -11.21
C VAL A 90 5.05 -2.29 -12.18
N ILE A 91 6.16 -1.57 -11.92
CA ILE A 91 6.68 -0.55 -12.83
C ILE A 91 7.13 -1.19 -14.13
N GLN A 92 7.83 -2.31 -14.05
CA GLN A 92 8.29 -3.07 -15.23
C GLN A 92 7.11 -3.71 -15.97
N LEU A 93 6.11 -4.23 -15.27
CA LEU A 93 4.93 -4.88 -15.86
C LEU A 93 4.15 -3.95 -16.79
N ILE A 94 4.07 -2.66 -16.49
CA ILE A 94 3.42 -1.67 -17.37
C ILE A 94 4.36 -1.07 -18.43
N GLY A 95 5.60 -1.54 -18.52
CA GLY A 95 6.61 -1.06 -19.44
C GLY A 95 7.27 0.28 -19.07
N ALA A 96 7.00 0.81 -17.87
CA ALA A 96 7.71 1.96 -17.31
C ALA A 96 9.09 1.55 -16.77
N THR A 97 9.93 2.52 -16.47
CA THR A 97 11.28 2.27 -15.98
C THR A 97 11.43 2.71 -14.52
N PRO A 98 11.82 1.81 -13.60
CA PRO A 98 12.11 2.21 -12.22
C PRO A 98 13.41 3.02 -12.14
N VAL A 99 13.37 4.11 -11.39
CA VAL A 99 14.56 4.87 -10.98
C VAL A 99 14.72 4.71 -9.49
N PHE A 100 15.76 3.99 -9.08
CA PHE A 100 15.97 3.70 -7.67
C PHE A 100 16.59 4.88 -6.95
N VAL A 101 16.03 5.23 -5.80
CA VAL A 101 16.46 6.27 -4.89
C VAL A 101 16.82 5.63 -3.56
N ASP A 102 17.98 5.95 -3.04
CA ASP A 102 18.46 5.40 -1.78
C ASP A 102 17.60 5.86 -0.59
N ILE A 103 17.65 5.10 0.47
CA ILE A 103 16.91 5.33 1.72
C ILE A 103 17.62 6.32 2.65
N ASP A 104 16.87 6.88 3.58
CA ASP A 104 17.37 7.45 4.81
C ASP A 104 17.84 6.31 5.74
N PRO A 105 19.08 6.34 6.24
CA PRO A 105 19.65 5.24 7.04
C PRO A 105 19.02 5.12 8.44
N VAL A 106 18.21 6.08 8.84
CA VAL A 106 17.56 6.11 10.15
C VAL A 106 16.16 5.52 10.10
N THR A 107 15.37 5.94 9.12
CA THR A 107 13.98 5.50 8.94
C THR A 107 13.83 4.32 8.01
N PHE A 108 14.83 4.03 7.16
CA PHE A 108 14.84 3.04 6.08
C PHE A 108 13.83 3.32 4.95
N ASN A 109 13.15 4.44 5.00
CA ASN A 109 12.24 4.91 3.95
C ASN A 109 12.99 5.77 2.94
N ILE A 110 12.38 6.01 1.76
CA ILE A 110 12.99 6.82 0.70
C ILE A 110 13.43 8.19 1.25
N ASP A 111 14.66 8.60 0.93
CA ASP A 111 15.23 9.89 1.35
C ASP A 111 14.71 11.01 0.42
N PRO A 112 13.97 12.01 0.93
CA PRO A 112 13.41 13.09 0.10
C PRO A 112 14.47 13.95 -0.60
N ALA A 113 15.65 14.14 0.00
CA ALA A 113 16.72 14.93 -0.62
C ALA A 113 17.38 14.16 -1.78
N LYS A 114 17.56 12.85 -1.61
CA LYS A 114 18.04 11.96 -2.68
C LYS A 114 17.00 11.82 -3.80
N LEU A 115 15.70 11.78 -3.46
CA LEU A 115 14.61 11.80 -4.43
C LEU A 115 14.66 13.06 -5.30
N LEU A 116 14.79 14.24 -4.69
CA LEU A 116 14.94 15.50 -5.44
C LEU A 116 16.17 15.46 -6.36
N THR A 117 17.27 14.92 -5.87
CA THR A 117 18.50 14.78 -6.66
C THR A 117 18.28 13.86 -7.87
N ALA A 118 17.61 12.73 -7.67
CA ALA A 118 17.30 11.78 -8.75
C ALA A 118 16.40 12.39 -9.83
N ILE A 119 15.35 13.13 -9.42
CA ILE A 119 14.43 13.83 -10.34
C ILE A 119 15.22 14.88 -11.15
N ARG A 120 16.05 15.70 -10.50
CA ARG A 120 16.87 16.72 -11.17
C ARG A 120 17.90 16.08 -12.12
N ALA A 121 18.53 14.97 -11.72
CA ALA A 121 19.45 14.23 -12.57
C ALA A 121 18.78 13.72 -13.85
N LEU A 122 17.56 13.17 -13.73
CA LEU A 122 16.79 12.71 -14.86
C LEU A 122 16.37 13.87 -15.77
N ASN A 123 15.86 14.97 -15.21
CA ASN A 123 15.48 16.17 -15.98
C ASN A 123 16.67 16.79 -16.70
N ALA A 124 17.83 16.88 -16.06
CA ALA A 124 19.08 17.39 -16.63
C ALA A 124 19.79 16.39 -17.56
N ARG A 125 19.30 15.15 -17.68
CA ARG A 125 19.96 14.06 -18.43
C ARG A 125 21.40 13.82 -17.95
N ASN A 126 21.66 13.94 -16.66
CA ASN A 126 22.98 13.90 -16.07
C ASN A 126 23.15 12.77 -15.04
N ALA A 127 23.66 11.63 -15.49
CA ALA A 127 23.90 10.45 -14.64
C ALA A 127 25.05 10.63 -13.63
N SER A 128 25.81 11.73 -13.68
CA SER A 128 26.83 12.01 -12.66
C SER A 128 26.25 12.56 -11.37
N MET A 129 25.03 13.09 -11.39
CA MET A 129 24.31 13.59 -10.20
C MET A 129 23.66 12.46 -9.41
N HIS A 130 23.16 11.45 -10.13
CA HIS A 130 22.46 10.29 -9.57
C HIS A 130 22.56 9.14 -10.58
N PRO A 131 22.76 7.87 -10.14
CA PRO A 131 22.73 6.72 -11.03
C PRO A 131 21.37 6.62 -11.77
N LEU A 132 21.40 6.64 -13.08
CA LEU A 132 20.21 6.56 -13.93
C LEU A 132 20.21 5.24 -14.72
N PRO A 133 19.03 4.67 -15.03
CA PRO A 133 18.92 3.44 -15.80
C PRO A 133 19.38 3.63 -17.25
N ALA A 134 19.67 2.53 -17.95
CA ALA A 134 19.97 2.59 -19.38
C ALA A 134 18.77 3.21 -20.15
N GLY A 135 19.09 4.03 -21.16
CA GLY A 135 18.06 4.71 -21.98
C GLY A 135 17.38 5.90 -21.28
N PHE A 136 17.89 6.37 -20.15
CA PHE A 136 17.31 7.48 -19.37
C PHE A 136 17.10 8.77 -20.18
N GLN A 137 17.82 8.96 -21.28
CA GLN A 137 17.69 10.13 -22.15
C GLN A 137 16.27 10.30 -22.72
N ASN A 138 15.54 9.20 -22.84
CA ASN A 138 14.17 9.16 -23.40
C ASN A 138 13.08 9.07 -22.34
N LEU A 139 13.46 9.02 -21.06
CA LEU A 139 12.51 8.89 -19.96
C LEU A 139 12.01 10.26 -19.50
N ARG A 140 10.75 10.29 -19.08
CA ARG A 140 10.14 11.45 -18.41
C ARG A 140 9.70 11.06 -16.98
N PRO A 141 9.95 11.90 -15.98
CA PRO A 141 9.42 11.70 -14.64
C PRO A 141 7.90 11.59 -14.67
N LYS A 142 7.33 10.59 -13.98
CA LYS A 142 5.88 10.33 -13.97
C LYS A 142 5.30 10.22 -12.57
N ALA A 143 5.90 9.39 -11.73
CA ALA A 143 5.38 9.11 -10.39
C ALA A 143 6.52 8.76 -9.41
N VAL A 144 6.18 8.78 -8.13
CA VAL A 144 6.97 8.23 -7.03
C VAL A 144 6.12 7.17 -6.34
N ILE A 145 6.66 5.96 -6.15
CA ILE A 145 6.10 4.98 -5.23
C ILE A 145 6.93 5.05 -3.95
N THR A 146 6.33 5.55 -2.87
CA THR A 146 6.92 5.54 -1.53
C THR A 146 6.58 4.23 -0.84
N VAL A 147 7.51 3.70 -0.06
CA VAL A 147 7.27 2.47 0.70
C VAL A 147 7.31 2.80 2.18
N ASP A 148 6.28 2.42 2.90
CA ASP A 148 6.17 2.54 4.35
C ASP A 148 6.79 1.31 5.02
N LEU A 149 8.13 1.23 4.95
CA LEU A 149 8.86 0.02 5.31
C LEU A 149 8.76 -0.29 6.81
N PHE A 150 8.65 -1.58 7.13
CA PHE A 150 8.52 -2.08 8.51
C PHE A 150 7.32 -1.50 9.29
N GLY A 151 6.37 -0.89 8.57
CA GLY A 151 5.18 -0.32 9.16
C GLY A 151 5.32 1.13 9.61
N LEU A 152 6.40 1.81 9.25
CA LEU A 152 6.61 3.24 9.49
C LEU A 152 6.31 4.03 8.22
N PRO A 153 5.35 4.98 8.23
CA PRO A 153 5.09 5.85 7.08
C PRO A 153 6.33 6.64 6.65
N ALA A 154 6.49 6.84 5.33
CA ALA A 154 7.52 7.70 4.77
C ALA A 154 7.29 9.18 5.13
N ASP A 155 8.25 10.05 4.86
CA ASP A 155 8.14 11.50 5.13
C ASP A 155 7.28 12.19 4.06
N TYR A 156 5.96 12.02 4.14
CA TYR A 156 5.00 12.61 3.20
C TYR A 156 4.95 14.13 3.28
N ALA A 157 5.30 14.73 4.41
CA ALA A 157 5.36 16.19 4.54
C ALA A 157 6.46 16.79 3.68
N ALA A 158 7.57 16.08 3.48
CA ALA A 158 8.63 16.47 2.57
C ALA A 158 8.38 16.01 1.12
N ILE A 159 7.84 14.78 0.93
CA ILE A 159 7.72 14.16 -0.39
C ILE A 159 6.56 14.76 -1.20
N ASN A 160 5.37 14.94 -0.63
CA ASN A 160 4.21 15.43 -1.36
C ASN A 160 4.44 16.82 -1.99
N PRO A 161 4.89 17.86 -1.26
CA PRO A 161 5.17 19.15 -1.86
C PRO A 161 6.31 19.13 -2.89
N LEU A 162 7.28 18.22 -2.71
CA LEU A 162 8.36 18.02 -3.67
C LEU A 162 7.80 17.45 -4.97
N ALA A 163 7.02 16.37 -4.89
CA ALA A 163 6.42 15.71 -6.04
C ALA A 163 5.46 16.64 -6.81
N GLU A 164 4.64 17.42 -6.08
CA GLU A 164 3.73 18.40 -6.67
C GLU A 164 4.49 19.45 -7.50
N ARG A 165 5.57 20.03 -6.97
CA ARG A 165 6.40 20.99 -7.71
C ARG A 165 7.04 20.41 -8.97
N GLU A 166 7.36 19.13 -8.95
CA GLU A 166 7.98 18.42 -10.08
C GLU A 166 6.93 17.76 -11.02
N GLY A 167 5.63 17.95 -10.75
CA GLY A 167 4.53 17.39 -11.55
C GLY A 167 4.40 15.87 -11.47
N LEU A 168 4.80 15.27 -10.34
CA LEU A 168 4.76 13.85 -10.09
C LEU A 168 3.59 13.45 -9.22
N VAL A 169 3.05 12.26 -9.46
CA VAL A 169 2.07 11.63 -8.57
C VAL A 169 2.80 10.81 -7.51
N VAL A 170 2.35 10.90 -6.26
CA VAL A 170 2.82 10.04 -5.17
C VAL A 170 1.83 8.90 -4.97
N ILE A 171 2.33 7.67 -5.02
CA ILE A 171 1.63 6.42 -4.73
C ILE A 171 2.22 5.87 -3.42
N GLU A 172 1.38 5.70 -2.42
CA GLU A 172 1.79 5.14 -1.13
C GLU A 172 1.71 3.61 -1.18
N ASP A 173 2.84 2.91 -1.04
CA ASP A 173 2.89 1.48 -0.78
C ASP A 173 2.80 1.25 0.73
N ALA A 174 1.59 1.17 1.22
CA ALA A 174 1.22 0.93 2.62
C ALA A 174 1.03 -0.55 2.94
N ALA A 175 1.61 -1.47 2.14
CA ALA A 175 1.45 -2.90 2.35
C ALA A 175 1.98 -3.39 3.72
N GLN A 176 2.82 -2.61 4.37
CA GLN A 176 3.34 -2.89 5.70
C GLN A 176 2.83 -1.93 6.78
N SER A 177 2.15 -0.83 6.41
CA SER A 177 1.83 0.26 7.35
C SER A 177 0.34 0.41 7.68
N PHE A 178 -0.54 -0.45 7.16
CA PHE A 178 -1.98 -0.36 7.43
C PHE A 178 -2.25 -0.33 8.94
N GLY A 179 -2.78 0.80 9.44
CA GLY A 179 -3.01 1.06 10.86
C GLY A 179 -1.99 1.99 11.53
N ALA A 180 -0.85 2.27 10.90
CA ALA A 180 0.10 3.30 11.33
C ALA A 180 -0.48 4.71 11.17
N GLN A 181 0.19 5.70 11.77
CA GLN A 181 -0.19 7.11 11.69
C GLN A 181 1.03 7.99 11.39
N TYR A 182 0.77 9.09 10.68
CA TYR A 182 1.71 10.14 10.37
C TYR A 182 1.01 11.50 10.45
N HIS A 183 1.47 12.37 11.36
CA HIS A 183 0.87 13.70 11.62
C HIS A 183 -0.66 13.66 11.81
N GLY A 184 -1.15 12.67 12.58
CA GLY A 184 -2.57 12.51 12.89
C GLY A 184 -3.42 11.87 11.78
N LYS A 185 -2.87 11.60 10.60
CA LYS A 185 -3.52 10.86 9.51
C LYS A 185 -3.08 9.40 9.52
N ARG A 186 -3.93 8.49 9.05
CA ARG A 186 -3.57 7.09 8.93
C ARG A 186 -2.85 6.80 7.61
N ALA A 187 -1.94 5.84 7.64
CA ALA A 187 -1.40 5.22 6.44
C ALA A 187 -2.54 4.75 5.51
N CYS A 188 -2.28 4.72 4.22
CA CYS A 188 -3.22 4.59 3.10
C CYS A 188 -4.01 5.87 2.74
N SER A 189 -3.84 6.98 3.49
CA SER A 189 -4.44 8.28 3.15
C SER A 189 -3.41 9.42 3.13
N LEU A 190 -2.13 9.08 2.93
CA LEU A 190 -1.01 10.02 3.04
C LEU A 190 -0.56 10.57 1.68
N ALA A 191 -1.00 9.94 0.57
CA ALA A 191 -0.65 10.33 -0.79
C ALA A 191 -1.90 10.41 -1.69
N ALA A 192 -1.71 10.65 -2.99
CA ALA A 192 -2.81 10.73 -3.97
C ALA A 192 -3.59 9.42 -4.09
N VAL A 193 -2.92 8.28 -3.89
CA VAL A 193 -3.52 6.95 -3.73
C VAL A 193 -2.68 6.13 -2.77
N GLY A 194 -3.34 5.51 -1.80
CA GLY A 194 -2.73 4.55 -0.88
C GLY A 194 -3.04 3.13 -1.33
N CYS A 195 -2.03 2.25 -1.34
CA CYS A 195 -2.13 0.86 -1.74
C CYS A 195 -1.73 -0.05 -0.58
N THR A 196 -2.58 -1.02 -0.23
CA THR A 196 -2.24 -1.98 0.83
C THR A 196 -2.45 -3.41 0.41
N SER A 197 -1.90 -4.34 1.20
CA SER A 197 -1.97 -5.78 0.99
C SER A 197 -2.68 -6.45 2.16
N PHE A 198 -3.52 -7.42 1.84
CA PHE A 198 -4.14 -8.32 2.81
C PHE A 198 -3.54 -9.73 2.78
N PHE A 199 -2.31 -9.89 2.30
CA PHE A 199 -1.58 -11.15 2.45
C PHE A 199 -1.60 -11.59 3.93
N PRO A 200 -1.72 -12.89 4.26
CA PRO A 200 -1.99 -13.36 5.63
C PRO A 200 -1.07 -12.82 6.72
N ALA A 201 0.20 -12.55 6.39
CA ALA A 201 1.20 -12.03 7.32
C ALA A 201 1.16 -10.51 7.52
N LYS A 202 0.33 -9.77 6.76
CA LYS A 202 0.23 -8.30 6.84
C LYS A 202 -0.51 -7.85 8.11
N PRO A 203 -0.37 -6.56 8.52
CA PRO A 203 -1.02 -6.05 9.73
C PRO A 203 -2.50 -6.39 9.80
N LEU A 204 -3.27 -6.18 8.73
CA LEU A 204 -4.61 -6.72 8.53
C LEU A 204 -4.53 -7.71 7.37
N GLY A 205 -4.31 -8.99 7.66
CA GLY A 205 -4.18 -10.03 6.62
C GLY A 205 -5.44 -10.91 6.52
N GLY A 206 -5.81 -11.32 5.30
CA GLY A 206 -6.84 -12.33 5.02
C GLY A 206 -6.37 -13.76 5.28
N TYR A 207 -7.10 -14.72 4.74
CA TYR A 207 -6.71 -16.14 4.68
C TYR A 207 -6.44 -16.58 3.23
N GLY A 208 -5.96 -15.65 2.43
CA GLY A 208 -5.56 -15.75 1.03
C GLY A 208 -5.03 -14.40 0.59
N ASP A 209 -4.94 -14.19 -0.72
CA ASP A 209 -4.52 -12.91 -1.27
C ASP A 209 -5.63 -11.86 -1.20
N GLY A 210 -5.23 -10.61 -1.20
CA GLY A 210 -6.10 -9.45 -1.21
C GLY A 210 -5.30 -8.15 -1.13
N GLY A 211 -5.94 -7.07 -1.51
CA GLY A 211 -5.39 -5.72 -1.43
C GLY A 211 -6.49 -4.67 -1.54
N MET A 212 -6.09 -3.41 -1.46
CA MET A 212 -7.02 -2.29 -1.56
C MET A 212 -6.29 -1.01 -1.96
N CYS A 213 -6.92 -0.22 -2.82
CA CYS A 213 -6.55 1.15 -3.11
C CYS A 213 -7.47 2.10 -2.34
N PHE A 214 -6.91 3.20 -1.82
CA PHE A 214 -7.65 4.28 -1.15
C PHE A 214 -7.40 5.60 -1.87
N ALA A 215 -8.43 6.40 -2.05
CA ALA A 215 -8.32 7.70 -2.71
C ALA A 215 -9.43 8.64 -2.28
N ASP A 216 -9.20 9.96 -2.40
CA ASP A 216 -10.20 10.99 -2.16
C ASP A 216 -10.83 11.52 -3.45
N ASP A 217 -10.18 11.32 -4.59
CA ASP A 217 -10.64 11.76 -5.91
C ASP A 217 -11.67 10.79 -6.50
N ASP A 218 -12.88 11.30 -6.79
CA ASP A 218 -14.00 10.52 -7.33
C ASP A 218 -13.67 9.90 -8.69
N SER A 219 -13.01 10.67 -9.56
CA SER A 219 -12.66 10.23 -10.91
C SER A 219 -11.61 9.11 -10.87
N LEU A 220 -10.61 9.22 -9.98
CA LEU A 220 -9.62 8.18 -9.76
C LEU A 220 -10.26 6.91 -9.23
N ALA A 221 -11.16 7.01 -8.25
CA ALA A 221 -11.87 5.87 -7.69
C ALA A 221 -12.69 5.13 -8.75
N ASP A 222 -13.37 5.85 -9.65
CA ASP A 222 -14.13 5.26 -10.76
C ASP A 222 -13.20 4.57 -11.77
N VAL A 223 -12.05 5.16 -12.07
CA VAL A 223 -11.04 4.53 -12.94
C VAL A 223 -10.52 3.24 -12.29
N LEU A 224 -10.19 3.25 -11.00
CA LEU A 224 -9.75 2.05 -10.27
C LEU A 224 -10.82 0.95 -10.26
N ARG A 225 -12.10 1.29 -10.00
CA ARG A 225 -13.22 0.35 -10.07
C ARG A 225 -13.36 -0.28 -11.46
N SER A 226 -13.18 0.51 -12.52
CA SER A 226 -13.22 0.04 -13.90
C SER A 226 -12.03 -0.90 -14.21
N ILE A 227 -10.79 -0.50 -13.87
CA ILE A 227 -9.58 -1.30 -14.10
C ILE A 227 -9.70 -2.67 -13.41
N ARG A 228 -10.17 -2.72 -12.16
CA ARG A 228 -10.40 -3.94 -11.36
C ARG A 228 -11.25 -4.99 -12.07
N VAL A 229 -12.13 -4.58 -12.97
CA VAL A 229 -13.08 -5.43 -13.69
C VAL A 229 -12.88 -5.27 -15.21
N HIS A 230 -11.66 -5.58 -15.71
CA HIS A 230 -11.30 -5.58 -17.12
C HIS A 230 -11.52 -4.25 -17.87
N GLY A 231 -11.48 -3.12 -17.18
CA GLY A 231 -11.72 -1.82 -17.78
C GLY A 231 -13.18 -1.55 -18.13
N LYS A 232 -14.12 -2.17 -17.42
CA LYS A 232 -15.56 -2.08 -17.69
C LYS A 232 -16.04 -0.63 -17.64
N GLY A 233 -16.89 -0.25 -18.63
CA GLY A 233 -17.66 0.97 -18.65
C GLY A 233 -19.03 0.82 -17.98
N LEU A 234 -20.02 1.59 -18.43
CA LEU A 234 -21.37 1.55 -17.87
C LEU A 234 -22.11 0.25 -18.22
N ASP A 235 -21.95 -0.24 -19.45
CA ASP A 235 -22.61 -1.46 -19.90
C ASP A 235 -21.75 -2.70 -19.64
N LYS A 236 -22.39 -3.87 -19.56
CA LYS A 236 -21.75 -5.16 -19.24
C LYS A 236 -20.63 -5.54 -20.22
N TYR A 237 -20.79 -5.19 -21.50
CA TYR A 237 -19.86 -5.55 -22.59
C TYR A 237 -19.06 -4.36 -23.11
N ASP A 238 -19.12 -3.22 -22.42
CA ASP A 238 -18.38 -2.02 -22.77
C ASP A 238 -17.08 -1.95 -21.93
N ASN A 239 -15.96 -2.25 -22.58
CA ASN A 239 -14.63 -2.14 -21.97
C ASN A 239 -13.95 -0.88 -22.53
N ILE A 240 -14.02 0.21 -21.79
CA ILE A 240 -13.57 1.56 -22.22
C ILE A 240 -12.07 1.80 -22.00
N ARG A 241 -11.40 0.89 -21.31
CA ARG A 241 -9.94 0.92 -21.05
C ARG A 241 -9.40 -0.49 -20.85
N ILE A 242 -8.08 -0.60 -20.86
CA ILE A 242 -7.42 -1.85 -20.44
C ILE A 242 -7.57 -1.98 -18.94
N GLY A 243 -7.91 -3.16 -18.47
CA GLY A 243 -8.03 -3.51 -17.07
C GLY A 243 -7.54 -4.93 -16.79
N ILE A 244 -7.75 -5.37 -15.56
CA ILE A 244 -7.34 -6.70 -15.09
C ILE A 244 -8.51 -7.42 -14.44
N ASN A 245 -8.38 -8.72 -14.20
CA ASN A 245 -9.22 -9.45 -13.28
C ASN A 245 -8.66 -9.29 -11.86
N GLY A 246 -8.85 -8.10 -11.29
CA GLY A 246 -8.24 -7.71 -10.02
C GLY A 246 -9.25 -7.63 -8.86
N ARG A 247 -10.27 -8.47 -8.82
CA ARG A 247 -11.30 -8.44 -7.76
C ARG A 247 -10.82 -9.17 -6.52
N LEU A 248 -11.21 -8.66 -5.34
CA LEU A 248 -11.15 -9.41 -4.08
C LEU A 248 -12.30 -10.43 -4.02
N ASP A 249 -12.02 -11.64 -3.58
CA ASP A 249 -13.06 -12.66 -3.35
C ASP A 249 -13.94 -12.29 -2.15
N THR A 250 -15.25 -12.52 -2.28
CA THR A 250 -16.21 -12.24 -1.19
C THR A 250 -15.87 -13.03 0.09
N LEU A 251 -15.38 -14.24 -0.04
CA LEU A 251 -14.92 -15.06 1.10
C LEU A 251 -13.76 -14.38 1.85
N GLN A 252 -12.81 -13.76 1.15
CA GLN A 252 -11.72 -13.02 1.79
C GLN A 252 -12.23 -11.75 2.46
N ALA A 253 -13.19 -11.06 1.86
CA ALA A 253 -13.83 -9.90 2.49
C ALA A 253 -14.54 -10.28 3.80
N ALA A 254 -15.24 -11.42 3.83
CA ALA A 254 -15.88 -11.96 5.02
C ALA A 254 -14.87 -12.27 6.15
N VAL A 255 -13.70 -12.82 5.80
CA VAL A 255 -12.57 -13.04 6.72
C VAL A 255 -12.05 -11.72 7.27
N LEU A 256 -11.78 -10.74 6.39
CA LEU A 256 -11.24 -9.43 6.78
C LEU A 256 -12.19 -8.66 7.69
N LEU A 257 -13.51 -8.71 7.45
CA LEU A 257 -14.52 -8.12 8.33
C LEU A 257 -14.48 -8.73 9.74
N ALA A 258 -14.32 -10.05 9.86
CA ALA A 258 -14.17 -10.70 11.15
C ALA A 258 -12.86 -10.28 11.86
N LYS A 259 -11.75 -10.23 11.12
CA LYS A 259 -10.43 -9.85 11.67
C LYS A 259 -10.37 -8.37 12.07
N PHE A 260 -11.04 -7.51 11.34
CA PHE A 260 -11.07 -6.08 11.65
C PHE A 260 -11.73 -5.80 13.01
N SER A 261 -12.65 -6.64 13.47
CA SER A 261 -13.30 -6.49 14.79
C SER A 261 -12.33 -6.47 15.98
N VAL A 262 -11.16 -7.08 15.83
CA VAL A 262 -10.10 -7.13 16.85
C VAL A 262 -8.88 -6.27 16.48
N PHE A 263 -8.87 -5.66 15.31
CA PHE A 263 -7.69 -4.99 14.76
C PHE A 263 -7.21 -3.79 15.59
N HIS A 264 -8.12 -2.98 16.15
CA HIS A 264 -7.76 -1.86 17.02
C HIS A 264 -7.02 -2.31 18.28
N GLU A 265 -7.46 -3.42 18.88
CA GLU A 265 -6.75 -4.02 20.00
C GLU A 265 -5.37 -4.53 19.58
N GLU A 266 -5.28 -5.16 18.40
CA GLU A 266 -4.00 -5.68 17.87
C GLU A 266 -2.99 -4.55 17.59
N ILE A 267 -3.43 -3.39 17.10
CA ILE A 267 -2.56 -2.20 17.00
C ILE A 267 -1.96 -1.87 18.37
N THR A 268 -2.80 -1.83 19.42
CA THR A 268 -2.36 -1.53 20.79
C THR A 268 -1.39 -2.58 21.32
N LEU A 269 -1.64 -3.86 21.05
CA LEU A 269 -0.77 -4.96 21.48
C LEU A 269 0.58 -4.91 20.78
N ARG A 270 0.63 -4.58 19.49
CA ARG A 270 1.89 -4.37 18.74
C ARG A 270 2.73 -3.27 19.35
N GLN A 271 2.14 -2.14 19.76
CA GLN A 271 2.87 -1.06 20.44
C GLN A 271 3.46 -1.53 21.79
N LYS A 272 2.71 -2.32 22.57
CA LYS A 272 3.22 -2.89 23.83
C LYS A 272 4.42 -3.81 23.59
N VAL A 273 4.33 -4.68 22.59
CA VAL A 273 5.44 -5.59 22.23
C VAL A 273 6.67 -4.79 21.79
N ALA A 274 6.49 -3.80 20.91
CA ALA A 274 7.59 -2.93 20.46
C ALA A 274 8.26 -2.19 21.62
N THR A 275 7.48 -1.68 22.58
CA THR A 275 8.02 -1.04 23.80
C THR A 275 8.91 -2.01 24.60
N LEU A 276 8.46 -3.25 24.78
CA LEU A 276 9.26 -4.27 25.49
C LEU A 276 10.56 -4.61 24.74
N TYR A 277 10.50 -4.74 23.41
CA TYR A 277 11.70 -4.96 22.59
C TYR A 277 12.68 -3.77 22.71
N ASN A 278 12.18 -2.54 22.60
CA ASN A 278 13.01 -1.33 22.70
C ASN A 278 13.70 -1.23 24.06
N GLN A 279 12.99 -1.51 25.15
CA GLN A 279 13.58 -1.56 26.50
C GLN A 279 14.67 -2.62 26.56
N PHE A 280 14.38 -3.85 26.12
CA PHE A 280 15.37 -4.93 26.13
C PHE A 280 16.61 -4.60 25.29
N ILE A 281 16.42 -4.06 24.07
CA ILE A 281 17.53 -3.68 23.19
C ILE A 281 18.40 -2.63 23.90
N THR A 282 17.79 -1.58 24.45
CA THR A 282 18.50 -0.48 25.10
C THR A 282 19.26 -0.92 26.37
N GLU A 283 18.64 -1.80 27.19
CA GLU A 283 19.20 -2.18 28.49
C GLU A 283 20.17 -3.37 28.43
N LYS A 284 20.00 -4.27 27.45
CA LYS A 284 20.64 -5.58 27.45
C LYS A 284 21.52 -5.85 26.23
N THR A 285 21.59 -4.93 25.26
CA THR A 285 22.36 -5.15 24.03
C THR A 285 23.14 -3.89 23.65
N ASN A 286 24.05 -4.04 22.65
CA ASN A 286 24.74 -2.93 21.99
C ASN A 286 24.03 -2.51 20.69
N PHE A 287 22.82 -3.03 20.42
CA PHE A 287 22.05 -2.66 19.25
C PHE A 287 21.25 -1.38 19.51
N THR A 288 20.92 -0.69 18.42
CA THR A 288 20.06 0.50 18.45
C THR A 288 18.66 0.11 17.96
N ALA A 289 17.65 0.43 18.77
CA ALA A 289 16.27 0.29 18.33
C ALA A 289 15.95 1.31 17.23
N PRO A 290 15.17 0.93 16.20
CA PRO A 290 14.76 1.89 15.15
C PRO A 290 13.99 3.05 15.78
N PRO A 291 14.39 4.31 15.53
CA PRO A 291 13.66 5.46 16.07
C PRO A 291 12.34 5.64 15.30
N ILE A 292 11.32 6.09 16.02
CA ILE A 292 10.06 6.55 15.43
C ILE A 292 10.05 8.07 15.46
N PRO A 293 9.92 8.75 14.31
CA PRO A 293 9.81 10.21 14.26
C PRO A 293 8.65 10.72 15.12
N MET A 294 8.80 11.96 15.60
CA MET A 294 7.73 12.65 16.33
C MET A 294 6.46 12.70 15.47
N ASP A 295 5.28 12.59 16.09
CA ASP A 295 3.98 12.58 15.42
C ASP A 295 3.75 11.43 14.42
N SER A 296 4.56 10.36 14.54
CA SER A 296 4.42 9.12 13.77
C SER A 296 4.21 7.92 14.67
N THR A 297 3.56 6.89 14.13
CA THR A 297 3.50 5.56 14.75
C THR A 297 3.86 4.49 13.72
N SER A 298 4.62 3.48 14.10
CA SER A 298 4.81 2.28 13.30
C SER A 298 3.80 1.20 13.72
N ILE A 299 3.32 0.41 12.78
CA ILE A 299 2.51 -0.78 13.08
C ILE A 299 3.40 -2.00 13.38
N TRP A 300 4.72 -1.88 13.18
CA TRP A 300 5.68 -2.95 13.45
C TRP A 300 5.33 -4.24 12.65
N ALA A 301 5.30 -4.11 11.33
CA ALA A 301 4.97 -5.20 10.39
C ALA A 301 6.11 -6.20 10.23
#